data_36f6a737430edb39bcb82629327bb6c5
#
_entry.id   36f6a737430edb39bcb82629327bb6c5
#
_cell.length_a   1.000
_cell.length_b   1.000
_cell.length_c   1.000
_cell.angle_alpha   90.00
_cell.angle_beta   90.00
_cell.angle_gamma   90.00
#
_symmetry.space_group_name_H-M   'P 1'
#
loop_
_entity.id
_entity.type
_entity.pdbx_description
1 polymer ?
#
loop_
_entity_poly.entity_id
_entity_poly.type
_entity_poly.pdbx_seq_one_letter_code
_entity_poly.pdbx_strand_id
1 'polypeptide(L)'
;MKNDPHSASTALPTESLVPGAAPTLEVNITAALASVDVMHHGRKVTIMRNQNQSNMVTPDFAQTSRKCPPFCIQPSELAPGVKTIAELDVLHFLKKISDGDASIMVIDSRTQTWVDKGIIPGTVNIPWDTLNIGESEPAAMQAILENQLGARRQDDFWHFDNVKTLVMFCNGPWCGQSSTTINALLKIGYPAHKILWYRGGMQDWESLGLTTLKPLSK
;
A
#
# COMPACT_ATOMS: atom_id res chain seq x y z
N MET A 1 -43.16 21.82 66.39
CA MET A 1 -43.96 20.90 65.59
C MET A 1 -43.36 20.96 64.13
N LYS A 2 -43.16 19.80 63.65
CA LYS A 2 -42.79 19.38 62.28
C LYS A 2 -41.31 19.34 61.98
N ASN A 3 -40.83 18.11 61.96
CA ASN A 3 -39.59 17.54 61.53
C ASN A 3 -39.53 17.61 60.02
N ASP A 4 -38.36 17.93 59.45
CA ASP A 4 -38.01 17.62 58.10
C ASP A 4 -36.97 16.48 58.03
N PRO A 5 -37.17 15.52 57.17
CA PRO A 5 -36.30 14.36 57.09
C PRO A 5 -35.16 14.50 56.09
N HIS A 6 -34.04 13.97 56.48
CA HIS A 6 -32.89 13.44 55.75
C HIS A 6 -32.84 13.57 54.24
N SER A 7 -31.84 14.32 53.75
CA SER A 7 -31.28 14.18 52.44
C SER A 7 -30.21 13.07 52.46
N ALA A 8 -30.55 11.94 51.89
CA ALA A 8 -29.59 10.86 51.65
C ALA A 8 -28.78 11.16 50.41
N SER A 9 -27.50 11.44 50.60
CA SER A 9 -26.51 11.54 49.49
C SER A 9 -26.22 10.14 48.94
N THR A 10 -26.75 9.84 47.78
CA THR A 10 -26.44 8.62 47.03
C THR A 10 -25.09 8.81 46.32
N ALA A 11 -24.03 8.23 46.88
CA ALA A 11 -22.75 8.11 46.20
C ALA A 11 -22.90 7.20 44.98
N LEU A 12 -22.56 7.71 43.81
CA LEU A 12 -22.44 6.93 42.59
C LEU A 12 -21.26 5.94 42.69
N PRO A 13 -21.41 4.69 42.27
CA PRO A 13 -20.30 3.74 42.26
C PRO A 13 -19.25 4.21 41.28
N THR A 14 -18.02 4.41 41.75
CA THR A 14 -16.81 4.56 40.93
C THR A 14 -16.51 3.23 40.26
N GLU A 15 -16.94 3.09 39.03
CA GLU A 15 -16.57 1.97 38.18
C GLU A 15 -15.08 2.07 37.88
N SER A 16 -14.31 1.17 38.46
CA SER A 16 -12.87 1.02 38.25
C SER A 16 -12.67 0.58 36.81
N LEU A 17 -12.16 1.49 35.96
CA LEU A 17 -11.70 1.17 34.63
C LEU A 17 -10.46 0.27 34.71
N VAL A 18 -10.68 -1.04 34.76
CA VAL A 18 -9.63 -2.01 34.48
C VAL A 18 -9.20 -1.77 33.04
N PRO A 19 -7.89 -1.56 32.74
CA PRO A 19 -7.45 -1.48 31.37
C PRO A 19 -7.84 -2.79 30.67
N GLY A 20 -8.82 -2.73 29.78
CA GLY A 20 -9.25 -3.88 28.99
C GLY A 20 -8.06 -4.39 28.17
N ALA A 21 -7.78 -5.68 28.26
CA ALA A 21 -6.85 -6.33 27.35
C ALA A 21 -7.24 -5.97 25.91
N ALA A 22 -6.26 -5.61 25.08
CA ALA A 22 -6.52 -5.34 23.67
C ALA A 22 -7.29 -6.53 23.08
N PRO A 23 -8.37 -6.28 22.29
CA PRO A 23 -9.17 -7.36 21.74
C PRO A 23 -8.28 -8.32 20.96
N THR A 24 -8.35 -9.60 21.29
CA THR A 24 -7.65 -10.65 20.52
C THR A 24 -8.29 -10.74 19.15
N LEU A 25 -7.48 -10.56 18.08
CA LEU A 25 -7.96 -10.70 16.72
C LEU A 25 -8.20 -12.19 16.42
N GLU A 26 -9.35 -12.51 15.83
CA GLU A 26 -9.69 -13.88 15.42
C GLU A 26 -9.14 -14.19 14.03
N VAL A 27 -9.12 -13.18 13.12
CA VAL A 27 -8.61 -13.32 11.76
C VAL A 27 -7.23 -12.67 11.68
N ASN A 28 -6.19 -13.45 11.92
CA ASN A 28 -4.80 -13.00 11.88
C ASN A 28 -4.25 -12.95 10.44
N ILE A 29 -3.21 -12.16 10.20
CA ILE A 29 -2.46 -12.15 8.93
C ILE A 29 -1.80 -13.51 8.72
N THR A 30 -1.06 -14.00 9.73
CA THR A 30 -0.55 -15.38 9.81
C THR A 30 -0.79 -15.92 11.21
N ALA A 31 -0.51 -17.20 11.44
CA ALA A 31 -0.63 -17.78 12.77
C ALA A 31 0.20 -17.05 13.86
N ALA A 32 1.30 -16.41 13.47
CA ALA A 32 2.22 -15.69 14.36
C ALA A 32 2.12 -14.17 14.24
N LEU A 33 1.38 -13.63 13.26
CA LEU A 33 1.29 -12.20 12.97
C LEU A 33 -0.18 -11.77 12.90
N ALA A 34 -0.64 -11.07 13.91
CA ALA A 34 -2.03 -10.58 13.95
C ALA A 34 -2.22 -9.33 13.07
N SER A 35 -1.30 -8.38 13.13
CA SER A 35 -1.37 -7.09 12.43
C SER A 35 0.02 -6.48 12.25
N VAL A 36 0.11 -5.44 11.40
CA VAL A 36 1.32 -4.65 11.17
C VAL A 36 0.98 -3.17 11.28
N ASP A 37 1.70 -2.44 12.14
CA ASP A 37 1.57 -0.98 12.21
C ASP A 37 2.47 -0.32 11.17
N VAL A 38 1.91 0.61 10.41
CA VAL A 38 2.62 1.38 9.40
C VAL A 38 2.32 2.88 9.53
N MET A 39 3.22 3.70 8.99
CA MET A 39 2.99 5.14 8.90
C MET A 39 2.38 5.49 7.55
N HIS A 40 1.29 6.27 7.55
CA HIS A 40 0.66 6.80 6.35
C HIS A 40 0.36 8.28 6.53
N HIS A 41 1.02 9.14 5.73
CA HIS A 41 0.92 10.61 5.86
C HIS A 41 1.10 11.12 7.30
N GLY A 42 2.13 10.62 8.00
CA GLY A 42 2.44 11.02 9.38
C GLY A 42 1.50 10.45 10.45
N ARG A 43 0.55 9.60 10.09
CA ARG A 43 -0.36 8.92 11.01
C ARG A 43 -0.08 7.43 11.07
N LYS A 44 -0.15 6.86 12.26
CA LYS A 44 -0.07 5.42 12.46
C LYS A 44 -1.37 4.75 11.97
N VAL A 45 -1.24 3.72 11.15
CA VAL A 45 -2.34 2.87 10.66
C VAL A 45 -2.00 1.42 10.93
N THR A 46 -2.91 0.69 11.52
CA THR A 46 -2.76 -0.75 11.71
C THR A 46 -3.33 -1.49 10.51
N ILE A 47 -2.47 -2.22 9.79
CA ILE A 47 -2.90 -3.17 8.76
C ILE A 47 -3.21 -4.49 9.44
N MET A 48 -4.44 -4.95 9.28
CA MET A 48 -4.92 -6.26 9.76
C MET A 48 -5.87 -6.86 8.73
N ARG A 49 -6.25 -8.10 8.89
CA ARG A 49 -7.33 -8.68 8.11
C ARG A 49 -8.69 -8.23 8.67
N ASN A 50 -9.69 -8.18 7.81
CA ASN A 50 -11.07 -7.87 8.22
C ASN A 50 -11.56 -8.93 9.21
N GLN A 51 -12.07 -8.51 10.37
CA GLN A 51 -12.53 -9.40 11.43
C GLN A 51 -13.93 -9.95 11.18
N ASN A 52 -14.69 -9.38 10.22
CA ASN A 52 -15.94 -9.96 9.77
C ASN A 52 -15.67 -11.14 8.82
N GLN A 53 -15.84 -12.36 9.30
CA GLN A 53 -15.59 -13.59 8.53
C GLN A 53 -16.53 -13.77 7.33
N SER A 54 -17.62 -13.00 7.25
CA SER A 54 -18.52 -12.93 6.10
C SER A 54 -18.18 -11.80 5.12
N ASN A 55 -17.04 -11.10 5.33
CA ASN A 55 -16.61 -10.04 4.43
C ASN A 55 -16.34 -10.58 3.03
N MET A 56 -16.78 -9.83 2.02
CA MET A 56 -16.59 -10.14 0.62
C MET A 56 -15.68 -9.12 -0.03
N VAL A 57 -14.98 -9.53 -1.08
CA VAL A 57 -14.19 -8.63 -1.91
C VAL A 57 -15.09 -7.55 -2.52
N THR A 58 -14.58 -6.33 -2.68
CA THR A 58 -15.36 -5.23 -3.26
C THR A 58 -15.77 -5.54 -4.70
N PRO A 59 -16.91 -5.02 -5.20
CA PRO A 59 -17.39 -5.28 -6.57
C PRO A 59 -16.36 -4.99 -7.66
N ASP A 60 -15.52 -3.97 -7.46
CA ASP A 60 -14.47 -3.60 -8.40
C ASP A 60 -13.43 -4.71 -8.62
N PHE A 61 -13.16 -5.52 -7.60
CA PHE A 61 -12.20 -6.63 -7.63
C PHE A 61 -12.88 -8.00 -7.72
N ALA A 62 -14.22 -8.08 -7.58
CA ALA A 62 -14.99 -9.30 -7.78
C ALA A 62 -15.20 -9.64 -9.26
N GLN A 63 -15.05 -8.68 -10.17
CA GLN A 63 -15.21 -8.89 -11.59
C GLN A 63 -14.11 -9.82 -12.14
N THR A 64 -14.47 -10.98 -12.68
CA THR A 64 -13.53 -12.01 -13.14
C THR A 64 -13.13 -11.86 -14.61
N SER A 65 -14.01 -11.34 -15.48
CA SER A 65 -13.78 -11.23 -16.92
C SER A 65 -13.71 -9.79 -17.36
N ARG A 66 -12.53 -9.37 -17.81
CA ARG A 66 -12.26 -8.01 -18.28
C ARG A 66 -11.80 -8.05 -19.74
N LYS A 67 -12.18 -7.04 -20.52
CA LYS A 67 -11.76 -6.94 -21.93
C LYS A 67 -10.22 -6.79 -22.01
N CYS A 68 -9.58 -7.63 -22.81
CA CYS A 68 -8.16 -7.54 -23.14
C CYS A 68 -8.00 -7.20 -24.64
N PRO A 69 -7.25 -6.15 -24.99
CA PRO A 69 -6.71 -5.12 -24.13
C PRO A 69 -7.78 -4.17 -23.56
N PRO A 70 -7.53 -3.40 -22.48
CA PRO A 70 -6.24 -3.24 -21.80
C PRO A 70 -5.98 -4.21 -20.62
N PHE A 71 -7.00 -4.98 -20.21
CA PHE A 71 -6.94 -5.79 -18.98
C PHE A 71 -6.45 -7.22 -19.27
N CYS A 72 -5.25 -7.33 -19.84
CA CYS A 72 -4.67 -8.63 -20.17
C CYS A 72 -3.92 -9.25 -18.99
N ILE A 73 -3.94 -10.59 -18.93
CA ILE A 73 -3.20 -11.34 -17.90
C ILE A 73 -1.70 -11.07 -18.03
N GLN A 74 -1.09 -10.69 -16.93
CA GLN A 74 0.34 -10.43 -16.84
C GLN A 74 1.10 -11.74 -16.52
N PRO A 75 2.37 -11.90 -16.96
CA PRO A 75 3.19 -13.06 -16.64
C PRO A 75 3.45 -13.17 -15.13
N SER A 76 3.98 -14.30 -14.67
CA SER A 76 4.43 -14.47 -13.29
C SER A 76 5.81 -13.81 -13.05
N GLU A 77 6.66 -13.82 -14.07
CA GLU A 77 7.97 -13.19 -14.08
C GLU A 77 7.98 -12.09 -15.14
N LEU A 78 8.24 -10.85 -14.73
CA LEU A 78 8.13 -9.70 -15.62
C LEU A 78 9.38 -9.47 -16.47
N ALA A 79 10.55 -9.51 -15.83
CA ALA A 79 11.84 -9.31 -16.47
C ALA A 79 12.97 -9.95 -15.65
N PRO A 80 14.11 -10.31 -16.30
CA PRO A 80 15.28 -10.81 -15.58
C PRO A 80 15.74 -9.84 -14.49
N GLY A 81 15.93 -10.36 -13.26
CA GLY A 81 16.38 -9.57 -12.12
C GLY A 81 15.26 -8.83 -11.35
N VAL A 82 14.06 -8.72 -11.90
CA VAL A 82 12.87 -8.22 -11.19
C VAL A 82 12.21 -9.38 -10.45
N LYS A 83 12.17 -9.31 -9.12
CA LYS A 83 11.57 -10.36 -8.30
C LYS A 83 10.07 -10.11 -8.15
N THR A 84 9.24 -11.11 -8.47
CA THR A 84 7.82 -11.11 -8.10
C THR A 84 7.67 -11.49 -6.63
N ILE A 85 6.83 -10.73 -5.89
CA ILE A 85 6.61 -10.87 -4.45
C ILE A 85 5.12 -10.96 -4.13
N ALA A 86 4.81 -11.33 -2.88
CA ALA A 86 3.46 -11.45 -2.35
C ALA A 86 3.23 -10.54 -1.13
N GLU A 87 2.06 -10.64 -0.51
CA GLU A 87 1.55 -9.72 0.51
C GLU A 87 2.44 -9.63 1.74
N LEU A 88 2.99 -10.76 2.20
CA LEU A 88 3.87 -10.78 3.37
C LEU A 88 5.18 -10.02 3.12
N ASP A 89 5.70 -10.08 1.89
CA ASP A 89 6.86 -9.27 1.50
C ASP A 89 6.48 -7.77 1.50
N VAL A 90 5.30 -7.41 0.95
CA VAL A 90 4.82 -6.01 0.95
C VAL A 90 4.68 -5.49 2.38
N LEU A 91 4.04 -6.25 3.27
CA LEU A 91 3.92 -5.91 4.69
C LEU A 91 5.28 -5.71 5.37
N HIS A 92 6.25 -6.58 5.06
CA HIS A 92 7.61 -6.44 5.56
C HIS A 92 8.27 -5.13 5.10
N PHE A 93 8.14 -4.76 3.82
CA PHE A 93 8.69 -3.50 3.31
C PHE A 93 7.99 -2.28 3.88
N LEU A 94 6.66 -2.29 4.00
CA LEU A 94 5.90 -1.22 4.64
C LEU A 94 6.31 -1.01 6.11
N LYS A 95 6.55 -2.11 6.83
CA LYS A 95 7.05 -2.06 8.21
C LYS A 95 8.44 -1.44 8.27
N LYS A 96 9.37 -1.85 7.41
CA LYS A 96 10.72 -1.26 7.33
C LYS A 96 10.68 0.26 7.08
N ILE A 97 9.85 0.70 6.12
CA ILE A 97 9.67 2.14 5.85
C ILE A 97 9.18 2.85 7.10
N SER A 98 8.22 2.27 7.80
CA SER A 98 7.65 2.83 9.03
C SER A 98 8.64 2.86 10.20
N ASP A 99 9.61 1.95 10.20
CA ASP A 99 10.73 1.93 11.15
C ASP A 99 11.87 2.88 10.76
N GLY A 100 11.73 3.63 9.66
CA GLY A 100 12.67 4.68 9.25
C GLY A 100 13.59 4.30 8.08
N ASP A 101 13.40 3.16 7.41
CA ASP A 101 14.19 2.80 6.22
C ASP A 101 13.78 3.64 5.01
N ALA A 102 14.48 4.75 4.78
CA ALA A 102 14.24 5.65 3.67
C ALA A 102 14.77 5.12 2.31
N SER A 103 15.48 3.99 2.29
CA SER A 103 16.03 3.38 1.08
C SER A 103 15.01 2.55 0.28
N ILE A 104 13.77 2.48 0.77
CA ILE A 104 12.69 1.68 0.18
C ILE A 104 11.50 2.60 -0.15
N MET A 105 10.77 2.27 -1.20
CA MET A 105 9.49 2.91 -1.53
C MET A 105 8.51 1.87 -2.06
N VAL A 106 7.27 1.88 -1.54
CA VAL A 106 6.16 1.08 -2.09
C VAL A 106 5.30 2.00 -2.96
N ILE A 107 5.25 1.70 -4.25
CA ILE A 107 4.62 2.54 -5.28
C ILE A 107 3.34 1.90 -5.78
N ASP A 108 2.25 2.62 -5.64
CA ASP A 108 0.98 2.36 -6.32
C ASP A 108 1.02 3.02 -7.71
N SER A 109 1.11 2.21 -8.77
CA SER A 109 1.20 2.68 -10.16
C SER A 109 -0.18 2.96 -10.79
N ARG A 110 -1.27 2.89 -10.02
CA ARG A 110 -2.63 3.07 -10.54
C ARG A 110 -2.94 4.54 -10.85
N THR A 111 -3.87 4.72 -11.78
CA THR A 111 -4.48 6.05 -12.01
C THR A 111 -5.29 6.51 -10.81
N GLN A 112 -5.50 7.82 -10.67
CA GLN A 112 -6.24 8.42 -9.57
C GLN A 112 -7.64 7.79 -9.41
N THR A 113 -8.34 7.51 -10.50
CA THR A 113 -9.67 6.87 -10.47
C THR A 113 -9.68 5.53 -9.73
N TRP A 114 -8.59 4.76 -9.79
CA TRP A 114 -8.45 3.52 -9.04
C TRP A 114 -8.01 3.77 -7.59
N VAL A 115 -7.13 4.75 -7.38
CA VAL A 115 -6.67 5.16 -6.05
C VAL A 115 -7.84 5.64 -5.18
N ASP A 116 -8.80 6.38 -5.76
CA ASP A 116 -9.99 6.89 -5.07
C ASP A 116 -10.89 5.76 -4.52
N LYS A 117 -10.77 4.54 -5.05
CA LYS A 117 -11.53 3.38 -4.58
C LYS A 117 -10.94 2.75 -3.32
N GLY A 118 -9.65 2.93 -3.07
CA GLY A 118 -8.93 2.44 -1.91
C GLY A 118 -7.44 2.34 -2.17
N ILE A 119 -6.65 2.50 -1.13
CA ILE A 119 -5.18 2.45 -1.15
C ILE A 119 -4.64 1.51 -0.07
N ILE A 120 -3.48 0.94 -0.31
CA ILE A 120 -2.70 0.25 0.71
C ILE A 120 -2.06 1.31 1.62
N PRO A 121 -2.24 1.26 2.95
CA PRO A 121 -1.60 2.22 3.85
C PRO A 121 -0.07 2.20 3.74
N GLY A 122 0.56 3.38 3.75
CA GLY A 122 2.02 3.52 3.69
C GLY A 122 2.59 3.56 2.27
N THR A 123 1.76 3.47 1.24
CA THR A 123 2.20 3.54 -0.17
C THR A 123 2.18 4.98 -0.71
N VAL A 124 2.96 5.21 -1.76
CA VAL A 124 2.99 6.46 -2.53
C VAL A 124 2.38 6.20 -3.91
N ASN A 125 1.43 7.02 -4.33
CA ASN A 125 0.90 6.91 -5.69
C ASN A 125 1.80 7.68 -6.67
N ILE A 126 2.33 6.95 -7.65
CA ILE A 126 3.00 7.48 -8.84
C ILE A 126 2.34 6.82 -10.04
N PRO A 127 1.39 7.47 -10.70
CA PRO A 127 0.65 6.90 -11.81
C PRO A 127 1.57 6.42 -12.94
N TRP A 128 1.21 5.31 -13.56
CA TRP A 128 2.00 4.60 -14.56
C TRP A 128 2.44 5.47 -15.75
N ASP A 129 1.62 6.42 -16.15
CA ASP A 129 1.87 7.38 -17.24
C ASP A 129 2.92 8.42 -16.87
N THR A 130 3.15 8.69 -15.58
CA THR A 130 4.14 9.67 -15.11
C THR A 130 5.59 9.21 -15.35
N LEU A 131 5.85 7.91 -15.31
CA LEU A 131 7.19 7.33 -15.53
C LEU A 131 7.31 6.62 -16.89
N ASN A 132 6.30 6.73 -17.76
CA ASN A 132 6.30 6.10 -19.06
C ASN A 132 6.91 7.04 -20.10
N ILE A 133 8.04 6.62 -20.70
CA ILE A 133 8.72 7.38 -21.75
C ILE A 133 7.78 7.50 -22.96
N GLY A 134 7.48 8.73 -23.35
CA GLY A 134 6.59 9.05 -24.47
C GLY A 134 5.17 9.45 -24.06
N GLU A 135 4.77 9.22 -22.81
CA GLU A 135 3.47 9.67 -22.25
C GLU A 135 3.63 10.71 -21.14
N SER A 136 4.80 10.71 -20.47
CA SER A 136 5.11 11.65 -19.41
C SER A 136 5.75 12.94 -19.92
N GLU A 137 5.46 14.03 -19.25
CA GLU A 137 6.25 15.27 -19.39
C GLU A 137 7.68 15.01 -18.89
N PRO A 138 8.74 15.24 -19.71
CA PRO A 138 10.12 14.91 -19.34
C PRO A 138 10.57 15.51 -18.00
N ALA A 139 10.14 16.75 -17.69
CA ALA A 139 10.46 17.42 -16.45
C ALA A 139 9.81 16.75 -15.22
N ALA A 140 8.57 16.25 -15.34
CA ALA A 140 7.89 15.55 -14.27
C ALA A 140 8.55 14.21 -13.96
N MET A 141 8.90 13.46 -15.01
CA MET A 141 9.65 12.20 -14.88
C MET A 141 11.01 12.44 -14.22
N GLN A 142 11.77 13.44 -14.66
CA GLN A 142 13.05 13.81 -14.06
C GLN A 142 12.91 14.15 -12.59
N ALA A 143 11.94 14.98 -12.22
CA ALA A 143 11.70 15.37 -10.83
C ALA A 143 11.42 14.16 -9.93
N ILE A 144 10.67 13.17 -10.40
CA ILE A 144 10.42 11.94 -9.64
C ILE A 144 11.69 11.11 -9.50
N LEU A 145 12.41 10.87 -10.60
CA LEU A 145 13.64 10.10 -10.57
C LEU A 145 14.68 10.68 -9.61
N GLU A 146 14.88 12.01 -9.64
CA GLU A 146 15.87 12.68 -8.79
C GLU A 146 15.37 12.84 -7.35
N ASN A 147 14.20 13.45 -7.14
CA ASN A 147 13.77 13.86 -5.80
C ASN A 147 13.14 12.73 -4.98
N GLN A 148 12.56 11.71 -5.64
CA GLN A 148 11.87 10.64 -4.96
C GLN A 148 12.62 9.31 -5.02
N LEU A 149 13.20 8.94 -6.18
CA LEU A 149 13.84 7.64 -6.36
C LEU A 149 15.34 7.65 -6.11
N GLY A 150 15.99 8.83 -6.02
CA GLY A 150 17.39 8.99 -5.72
C GLY A 150 18.33 8.82 -6.91
N ALA A 151 17.81 8.83 -8.14
CA ALA A 151 18.63 8.89 -9.35
C ALA A 151 19.30 10.26 -9.48
N ARG A 152 20.38 10.32 -10.23
CA ARG A 152 21.06 11.58 -10.57
C ARG A 152 21.24 11.66 -12.08
N ARG A 153 21.03 12.82 -12.67
CA ARG A 153 21.34 13.09 -14.06
C ARG A 153 22.64 13.85 -14.18
N GLN A 154 23.55 13.33 -14.99
CA GLN A 154 24.82 13.98 -15.29
C GLN A 154 25.16 13.73 -16.77
N ASP A 155 25.49 14.80 -17.53
CA ASP A 155 25.90 14.74 -18.93
C ASP A 155 24.93 13.90 -19.81
N ASP A 156 23.62 14.13 -19.64
CA ASP A 156 22.52 13.43 -20.30
C ASP A 156 22.34 11.95 -19.95
N PHE A 157 23.14 11.41 -19.04
CA PHE A 157 23.01 10.03 -18.55
C PHE A 157 22.40 9.97 -17.14
N TRP A 158 21.65 8.89 -16.90
CA TRP A 158 21.15 8.56 -15.58
C TRP A 158 22.14 7.72 -14.79
N HIS A 159 22.34 8.08 -13.53
CA HIS A 159 23.14 7.36 -12.54
C HIS A 159 22.24 6.84 -11.43
N PHE A 160 22.35 5.53 -11.14
CA PHE A 160 21.46 4.82 -10.23
C PHE A 160 22.20 4.22 -9.02
N ASP A 161 23.37 4.72 -8.65
CA ASP A 161 24.24 4.14 -7.61
C ASP A 161 23.57 4.08 -6.22
N ASN A 162 22.75 5.09 -5.90
CA ASN A 162 22.14 5.26 -4.59
C ASN A 162 20.58 5.27 -4.66
N VAL A 163 20.01 4.64 -5.67
CA VAL A 163 18.55 4.60 -5.82
C VAL A 163 17.88 3.69 -4.83
N LYS A 164 16.63 3.99 -4.56
CA LYS A 164 15.79 3.20 -3.66
C LYS A 164 15.46 1.82 -4.23
N THR A 165 15.16 0.90 -3.34
CA THR A 165 14.45 -0.33 -3.68
C THR A 165 12.97 0.00 -3.84
N LEU A 166 12.40 -0.37 -4.99
CA LEU A 166 11.02 -0.10 -5.33
C LEU A 166 10.18 -1.37 -5.22
N VAL A 167 9.09 -1.30 -4.49
CA VAL A 167 8.02 -2.32 -4.50
C VAL A 167 6.87 -1.73 -5.28
N MET A 168 6.54 -2.31 -6.44
CA MET A 168 5.58 -1.72 -7.37
C MET A 168 4.38 -2.63 -7.59
N PHE A 169 3.17 -2.05 -7.60
CA PHE A 169 1.93 -2.77 -7.83
C PHE A 169 0.90 -1.93 -8.58
N CYS A 170 -0.16 -2.60 -9.03
CA CYS A 170 -1.37 -1.96 -9.55
C CYS A 170 -2.64 -2.72 -9.10
N ASN A 171 -3.63 -2.93 -9.98
CA ASN A 171 -4.90 -3.51 -9.54
C ASN A 171 -4.86 -5.04 -9.33
N GLY A 172 -3.99 -5.76 -10.02
CA GLY A 172 -3.92 -7.21 -9.93
C GLY A 172 -3.30 -7.87 -11.14
N PRO A 173 -3.37 -9.20 -11.24
CA PRO A 173 -2.71 -9.97 -12.32
C PRO A 173 -3.18 -9.65 -13.74
N TRP A 174 -4.27 -8.94 -13.89
CA TRP A 174 -4.85 -8.48 -15.16
C TRP A 174 -4.53 -7.01 -15.48
N CYS A 175 -3.74 -6.33 -14.65
CA CYS A 175 -3.43 -4.90 -14.77
C CYS A 175 -2.01 -4.68 -15.29
N GLY A 176 -1.88 -3.98 -16.42
CA GLY A 176 -0.58 -3.67 -17.03
C GLY A 176 0.11 -2.41 -16.51
N GLN A 177 -0.47 -1.64 -15.59
CA GLN A 177 0.04 -0.33 -15.19
C GLN A 177 1.41 -0.43 -14.52
N SER A 178 1.58 -1.26 -13.50
CA SER A 178 2.88 -1.43 -12.83
C SER A 178 3.92 -2.09 -13.73
N SER A 179 3.53 -3.07 -14.55
CA SER A 179 4.47 -3.71 -15.48
C SER A 179 4.97 -2.75 -16.57
N THR A 180 4.12 -1.84 -17.04
CA THR A 180 4.52 -0.78 -17.97
C THR A 180 5.54 0.16 -17.33
N THR A 181 5.29 0.62 -16.10
CA THR A 181 6.23 1.49 -15.38
C THR A 181 7.56 0.79 -15.11
N ILE A 182 7.53 -0.46 -14.67
CA ILE A 182 8.76 -1.26 -14.43
C ILE A 182 9.57 -1.36 -15.72
N ASN A 183 8.93 -1.71 -16.84
CA ASN A 183 9.62 -1.79 -18.12
C ASN A 183 10.21 -0.45 -18.59
N ALA A 184 9.54 0.67 -18.31
CA ALA A 184 10.05 2.01 -18.58
C ALA A 184 11.29 2.34 -17.74
N LEU A 185 11.27 2.02 -16.45
CA LEU A 185 12.42 2.17 -15.54
C LEU A 185 13.62 1.31 -15.98
N LEU A 186 13.38 0.06 -16.36
CA LEU A 186 14.43 -0.83 -16.89
C LEU A 186 15.07 -0.29 -18.18
N LYS A 187 14.27 0.30 -19.08
CA LYS A 187 14.76 0.89 -20.34
C LYS A 187 15.73 2.05 -20.12
N ILE A 188 15.57 2.83 -19.06
CA ILE A 188 16.49 3.92 -18.70
C ILE A 188 17.67 3.47 -17.85
N GLY A 189 17.76 2.18 -17.51
CA GLY A 189 18.86 1.57 -16.77
C GLY A 189 18.67 1.47 -15.27
N TYR A 190 17.44 1.67 -14.73
CA TYR A 190 17.18 1.42 -13.30
C TYR A 190 17.54 -0.03 -12.95
N PRO A 191 18.30 -0.28 -11.86
CA PRO A 191 18.79 -1.62 -11.55
C PRO A 191 17.65 -2.62 -11.29
N ALA A 192 17.54 -3.66 -12.09
CA ALA A 192 16.46 -4.64 -11.99
C ALA A 192 16.34 -5.29 -10.60
N HIS A 193 17.48 -5.55 -9.93
CA HIS A 193 17.53 -6.13 -8.59
C HIS A 193 17.01 -5.18 -7.49
N LYS A 194 16.80 -3.90 -7.82
CA LYS A 194 16.18 -2.89 -6.95
C LYS A 194 14.67 -2.77 -7.20
N ILE A 195 14.11 -3.56 -8.10
CA ILE A 195 12.68 -3.55 -8.41
C ILE A 195 12.05 -4.87 -7.97
N LEU A 196 11.01 -4.76 -7.16
CA LEU A 196 10.19 -5.85 -6.70
C LEU A 196 8.77 -5.63 -7.23
N TRP A 197 8.16 -6.64 -7.79
CA TRP A 197 6.84 -6.54 -8.38
C TRP A 197 5.80 -7.32 -7.57
N TYR A 198 4.92 -6.59 -6.89
CA TYR A 198 3.75 -7.17 -6.26
C TYR A 198 2.65 -7.35 -7.30
N ARG A 199 2.70 -8.51 -8.00
CA ARG A 199 1.81 -8.83 -9.12
C ARG A 199 0.34 -8.93 -8.70
N GLY A 200 0.07 -9.44 -7.50
CA GLY A 200 -1.26 -9.60 -6.92
C GLY A 200 -2.04 -8.30 -6.77
N GLY A 201 -1.33 -7.23 -6.43
CA GLY A 201 -1.88 -5.87 -6.34
C GLY A 201 -3.06 -5.75 -5.39
N MET A 202 -3.94 -4.81 -5.69
CA MET A 202 -5.12 -4.56 -4.86
C MET A 202 -6.10 -5.74 -4.83
N GLN A 203 -6.20 -6.52 -5.91
CA GLN A 203 -7.11 -7.66 -5.95
C GLN A 203 -6.76 -8.70 -4.91
N ASP A 204 -5.49 -9.12 -4.85
CA ASP A 204 -5.05 -10.11 -3.87
C ASP A 204 -5.08 -9.52 -2.45
N TRP A 205 -4.70 -8.24 -2.30
CA TRP A 205 -4.78 -7.51 -1.03
C TRP A 205 -6.20 -7.51 -0.45
N GLU A 206 -7.21 -7.18 -1.26
CA GLU A 206 -8.61 -7.16 -0.84
C GLU A 206 -9.19 -8.57 -0.66
N SER A 207 -8.79 -9.53 -1.48
CA SER A 207 -9.26 -10.93 -1.36
C SER A 207 -8.82 -11.58 -0.05
N LEU A 208 -7.70 -11.11 0.52
CA LEU A 208 -7.23 -11.50 1.85
C LEU A 208 -7.85 -10.66 2.97
N GLY A 209 -8.70 -9.70 2.65
CA GLY A 209 -9.35 -8.82 3.61
C GLY A 209 -8.38 -7.88 4.34
N LEU A 210 -7.24 -7.56 3.74
CA LEU A 210 -6.24 -6.65 4.32
C LEU A 210 -6.75 -5.20 4.31
N THR A 211 -6.35 -4.43 5.31
CA THR A 211 -6.78 -3.03 5.50
C THR A 211 -6.50 -2.17 4.28
N THR A 212 -7.52 -1.47 3.80
CA THR A 212 -7.42 -0.39 2.80
C THR A 212 -7.91 0.92 3.40
N LEU A 213 -7.41 2.04 2.91
CA LEU A 213 -7.88 3.36 3.25
C LEU A 213 -8.56 4.01 2.05
N LYS A 214 -9.60 4.79 2.30
CA LYS A 214 -10.09 5.76 1.29
C LYS A 214 -9.16 6.97 1.34
N PRO A 215 -8.75 7.50 0.18
CA PRO A 215 -8.04 8.78 0.15
C PRO A 215 -8.89 9.85 0.85
N LEU A 216 -8.20 10.76 1.55
CA LEU A 216 -8.89 11.92 2.10
C LEU A 216 -9.47 12.72 0.94
N SER A 217 -10.78 12.97 0.97
CA SER A 217 -11.41 13.89 0.02
C SER A 217 -10.71 15.25 0.14
N LYS A 218 -10.23 15.75 -1.00
CA LYS A 218 -9.61 17.09 -1.10
C LYS A 218 -10.65 18.16 -0.87
#